data_bd1e177fc14609ee7684312836b2d9ef
#
_entry.id   bd1e177fc14609ee7684312836b2d9ef
#
_cell.length_a   1.000
_cell.length_b   1.000
_cell.length_c   1.000
_cell.angle_alpha   90.00
_cell.angle_beta   90.00
_cell.angle_gamma   90.00
#
_symmetry.space_group_name_H-M   'P 1'
#
loop_
_entity.id
_entity.type
_entity.pdbx_description
1 polymer ?
#
loop_
_entity_poly.entity_id
_entity_poly.type
_entity_poly.pdbx_seq_one_letter_code
_entity_poly.pdbx_strand_id
1 'polypeptide(L)'
;MTADARPGVLLLSSNLRRRYAEDILTALSLPRGALLRFRYEAEYVAPDLQTCIADGSVISRRTVIAFVADVDEPAPFLIPIRLASVVRTDKVADMIVLQLSVEDYANLEDLPLTEQELAASGKAWLDKLRERNGGRYYPAVTKFPDLRIHEGGDDDAKWLGIARRLSMHDTFAHSYFMRVSQPLLGNGAAMDFDDQGRLAISDRRSARLPVVFYSKRYSDDVPRTLSCVTDGTFLRVSSDDAYDVASRYDSVEFWLQPETMSFDALTRVTLRLGGPQDGGAGAGSRALTTHAWFPVIVRRSRRRLSFRVAGSIAGAFLVALPAILGQDSPLWARMLAALTGAACIAYATVVSARGGK
;
A
#
# COMPACT_ATOMS: atom_id res chain seq x y z
N MET A 1 23.61 18.36 7.46
CA MET A 1 24.11 17.22 8.27
C MET A 1 22.88 16.43 8.69
N THR A 2 22.49 15.46 7.90
CA THR A 2 21.45 14.51 8.28
C THR A 2 22.07 13.53 9.28
N ALA A 3 21.58 13.56 10.52
CA ALA A 3 21.95 12.57 11.52
C ALA A 3 21.68 11.19 10.91
N ASP A 4 22.68 10.33 10.96
CA ASP A 4 22.66 8.93 10.58
C ASP A 4 21.57 8.24 11.44
N ALA A 5 20.33 8.31 10.98
CA ALA A 5 19.17 7.83 11.72
C ALA A 5 19.14 6.30 11.60
N ARG A 6 19.98 5.62 12.44
CA ARG A 6 19.98 4.17 12.53
C ARG A 6 18.56 3.68 12.81
N PRO A 7 18.16 2.57 12.17
CA PRO A 7 16.86 1.97 12.46
C PRO A 7 16.70 1.75 13.96
N GLY A 8 15.55 2.17 14.51
CA GLY A 8 15.27 2.04 15.94
C GLY A 8 14.51 0.77 16.31
N VAL A 9 13.92 0.10 15.32
CA VAL A 9 13.13 -1.14 15.51
C VAL A 9 13.47 -2.13 14.40
N LEU A 10 13.56 -3.40 14.76
CA LEU A 10 13.65 -4.51 13.82
C LEU A 10 12.45 -5.42 14.01
N LEU A 11 11.79 -5.77 12.92
CA LEU A 11 10.69 -6.70 12.86
C LEU A 11 11.06 -7.87 11.94
N LEU A 12 11.13 -9.06 12.51
CA LEU A 12 11.43 -10.29 11.82
C LEU A 12 10.15 -11.08 11.56
N SER A 13 9.95 -11.51 10.34
CA SER A 13 8.93 -12.49 9.99
C SER A 13 9.61 -13.76 9.50
N SER A 14 9.00 -14.92 9.76
CA SER A 14 9.67 -16.21 9.56
C SER A 14 8.91 -17.15 8.61
N ASN A 15 9.52 -18.31 8.32
CA ASN A 15 8.89 -19.39 7.56
C ASN A 15 8.07 -20.37 8.43
N LEU A 16 8.00 -20.17 9.75
CA LEU A 16 7.33 -21.09 10.69
C LEU A 16 5.83 -21.24 10.39
N ARG A 17 5.18 -20.22 9.85
CA ARG A 17 3.78 -20.28 9.41
C ARG A 17 3.67 -19.62 8.04
N ARG A 18 2.86 -20.20 7.15
CA ARG A 18 2.59 -19.67 5.81
C ARG A 18 2.25 -18.18 5.84
N ARG A 19 1.40 -17.75 6.78
CA ARG A 19 0.99 -16.34 6.94
C ARG A 19 2.18 -15.40 7.16
N TYR A 20 3.21 -15.82 7.89
CA TYR A 20 4.38 -14.98 8.14
C TYR A 20 5.19 -14.74 6.86
N ALA A 21 5.32 -15.75 6.01
CA ALA A 21 5.94 -15.58 4.70
C ALA A 21 5.08 -14.71 3.77
N GLU A 22 3.75 -14.81 3.83
CA GLU A 22 2.82 -13.96 3.09
C GLU A 22 2.89 -12.50 3.55
N ASP A 23 3.12 -12.22 4.84
CA ASP A 23 3.35 -10.86 5.35
C ASP A 23 4.61 -10.23 4.72
N ILE A 24 5.66 -11.02 4.47
CA ILE A 24 6.86 -10.56 3.75
C ILE A 24 6.56 -10.24 2.29
N LEU A 25 5.81 -11.10 1.60
CA LEU A 25 5.38 -10.82 0.23
C LEU A 25 4.52 -9.55 0.16
N THR A 26 3.66 -9.33 1.14
CA THR A 26 2.86 -8.11 1.28
C THR A 26 3.75 -6.89 1.50
N ALA A 27 4.73 -6.97 2.42
CA ALA A 27 5.68 -5.88 2.66
C ALA A 27 6.48 -5.52 1.40
N LEU A 28 6.85 -6.53 0.61
CA LEU A 28 7.57 -6.36 -0.65
C LEU A 28 6.70 -5.76 -1.76
N SER A 29 5.38 -5.99 -1.69
CA SER A 29 4.44 -5.62 -2.75
C SER A 29 3.87 -4.22 -2.61
N LEU A 30 3.75 -3.69 -1.40
CA LEU A 30 3.09 -2.41 -1.15
C LEU A 30 3.87 -1.21 -1.70
N PRO A 31 3.20 -0.18 -2.25
CA PRO A 31 3.84 1.07 -2.63
C PRO A 31 4.28 1.88 -1.41
N ARG A 32 5.24 2.78 -1.60
CA ARG A 32 5.71 3.69 -0.54
C ARG A 32 4.55 4.52 0.02
N GLY A 33 4.49 4.67 1.34
CA GLY A 33 3.43 5.38 2.06
C GLY A 33 2.20 4.53 2.39
N ALA A 34 2.04 3.35 1.80
CA ALA A 34 0.97 2.44 2.18
C ALA A 34 1.18 1.89 3.60
N LEU A 35 0.07 1.50 4.25
CA LEU A 35 0.14 0.95 5.60
C LEU A 35 0.20 -0.57 5.62
N LEU A 36 1.09 -1.08 6.46
CA LEU A 36 1.28 -2.50 6.72
C LEU A 36 1.06 -2.79 8.21
N ARG A 37 0.59 -3.97 8.54
CA ARG A 37 0.38 -4.40 9.92
C ARG A 37 1.15 -5.66 10.23
N PHE A 38 1.98 -5.59 11.28
CA PHE A 38 2.61 -6.75 11.90
C PHE A 38 1.95 -7.04 13.24
N ARG A 39 1.86 -8.33 13.58
CA ARG A 39 1.27 -8.80 14.83
C ARG A 39 2.21 -9.80 15.48
N TYR A 40 2.47 -9.58 16.75
CA TYR A 40 3.28 -10.46 17.59
C TYR A 40 2.54 -10.75 18.89
N GLU A 41 2.62 -11.96 19.38
CA GLU A 41 2.29 -12.25 20.77
C GLU A 41 3.32 -11.53 21.66
N ALA A 42 2.89 -11.01 22.81
CA ALA A 42 3.74 -10.14 23.64
C ALA A 42 5.04 -10.82 24.09
N GLU A 43 5.02 -12.15 24.24
CA GLU A 43 6.21 -12.94 24.61
C GLU A 43 7.30 -12.94 23.52
N TYR A 44 6.95 -12.67 22.26
CA TYR A 44 7.87 -12.54 21.13
C TYR A 44 8.36 -11.11 20.88
N VAL A 45 7.97 -10.16 21.70
CA VAL A 45 8.42 -8.78 21.64
C VAL A 45 9.41 -8.53 22.79
N ALA A 46 10.59 -8.03 22.48
CA ALA A 46 11.60 -7.75 23.47
C ALA A 46 11.10 -6.74 24.54
N PRO A 47 11.46 -6.90 25.82
CA PRO A 47 10.92 -6.07 26.92
C PRO A 47 11.14 -4.56 26.74
N ASP A 48 12.28 -4.16 26.18
CA ASP A 48 12.58 -2.75 25.88
C ASP A 48 11.68 -2.20 24.76
N LEU A 49 11.34 -2.98 23.74
CA LEU A 49 10.37 -2.58 22.73
C LEU A 49 8.96 -2.50 23.32
N GLN A 50 8.57 -3.44 24.21
CA GLN A 50 7.29 -3.35 24.91
C GLN A 50 7.18 -2.06 25.74
N THR A 51 8.26 -1.64 26.40
CA THR A 51 8.34 -0.37 27.13
C THR A 51 8.13 0.82 26.19
N CYS A 52 8.85 0.84 25.06
CA CYS A 52 8.69 1.88 24.04
C CYS A 52 7.29 1.93 23.42
N ILE A 53 6.61 0.80 23.34
CA ILE A 53 5.21 0.74 22.89
C ILE A 53 4.28 1.32 23.96
N ALA A 54 4.49 0.98 25.22
CA ALA A 54 3.67 1.43 26.33
C ALA A 54 3.75 2.96 26.58
N ASP A 55 4.94 3.54 26.42
CA ASP A 55 5.16 4.99 26.57
C ASP A 55 4.98 5.79 25.26
N GLY A 56 4.66 5.11 24.15
CA GLY A 56 4.46 5.73 22.83
C GLY A 56 5.74 6.20 22.15
N SER A 57 6.92 6.03 22.75
CA SER A 57 8.18 6.48 22.16
C SER A 57 8.62 5.70 20.91
N VAL A 58 7.91 4.64 20.57
CA VAL A 58 8.12 3.86 19.34
C VAL A 58 7.55 4.55 18.10
N ILE A 59 6.59 5.45 18.26
CA ILE A 59 5.96 6.16 17.13
C ILE A 59 7.00 6.98 16.36
N SER A 60 6.89 6.95 15.05
CA SER A 60 7.84 7.55 14.09
C SER A 60 9.26 6.98 14.11
N ARG A 61 9.52 5.92 14.89
CA ARG A 61 10.82 5.26 14.82
C ARG A 61 10.98 4.53 13.50
N ARG A 62 12.14 4.71 12.91
CA ARG A 62 12.55 3.98 11.71
C ARG A 62 12.65 2.49 12.02
N THR A 63 12.05 1.68 11.19
CA THR A 63 11.89 0.24 11.36
C THR A 63 12.48 -0.49 10.16
N VAL A 64 13.15 -1.59 10.41
CA VAL A 64 13.54 -2.55 9.39
C VAL A 64 12.61 -3.75 9.47
N ILE A 65 12.05 -4.13 8.34
CA ILE A 65 11.34 -5.39 8.16
C ILE A 65 12.31 -6.38 7.49
N ALA A 66 12.47 -7.55 8.08
CA ALA A 66 13.36 -8.58 7.54
C ALA A 66 12.68 -9.96 7.58
N PHE A 67 13.04 -10.80 6.63
CA PHE A 67 12.71 -12.22 6.64
C PHE A 67 13.81 -13.01 7.32
N VAL A 68 13.42 -13.96 8.14
CA VAL A 68 14.32 -14.94 8.76
C VAL A 68 13.73 -16.33 8.60
N ALA A 69 14.56 -17.30 8.27
CA ALA A 69 14.16 -18.71 8.24
C ALA A 69 15.17 -19.56 8.97
N ASP A 70 14.69 -20.71 9.42
CA ASP A 70 15.52 -21.78 9.98
C ASP A 70 16.37 -21.29 11.17
N VAL A 71 15.76 -20.49 12.06
CA VAL A 71 16.42 -19.77 13.17
C VAL A 71 17.20 -20.70 14.10
N ASP A 72 16.73 -21.93 14.26
CA ASP A 72 17.35 -22.96 15.14
C ASP A 72 18.23 -23.94 14.38
N GLU A 73 18.33 -23.79 13.05
CA GLU A 73 19.18 -24.59 12.20
C GLU A 73 20.63 -24.06 12.15
N PRO A 74 21.59 -24.87 11.72
CA PRO A 74 22.99 -24.44 11.59
C PRO A 74 23.20 -23.31 10.57
N ALA A 75 22.29 -23.16 9.61
CA ALA A 75 22.40 -22.26 8.48
C ALA A 75 21.15 -21.37 8.35
N PRO A 76 20.86 -20.48 9.30
CA PRO A 76 19.68 -19.60 9.24
C PRO A 76 19.81 -18.60 8.10
N PHE A 77 18.68 -18.34 7.46
CA PHE A 77 18.58 -17.41 6.36
C PHE A 77 18.01 -16.07 6.83
N LEU A 78 18.68 -14.95 6.54
CA LEU A 78 18.24 -13.62 6.95
C LEU A 78 18.38 -12.63 5.81
N ILE A 79 17.28 -11.96 5.45
CA ILE A 79 17.27 -10.89 4.44
C ILE A 79 16.47 -9.71 4.94
N PRO A 80 17.06 -8.50 5.02
CA PRO A 80 16.32 -7.25 5.14
C PRO A 80 15.47 -7.01 3.88
N ILE A 81 14.22 -6.61 4.09
CA ILE A 81 13.24 -6.46 3.00
C ILE A 81 12.92 -4.99 2.77
N ARG A 82 12.52 -4.29 3.83
CA ARG A 82 11.94 -2.98 3.70
C ARG A 82 12.22 -2.08 4.89
N LEU A 83 12.37 -0.80 4.63
CA LEU A 83 12.32 0.25 5.64
C LEU A 83 10.87 0.69 5.84
N ALA A 84 10.53 1.09 7.03
CA ALA A 84 9.22 1.58 7.40
C ALA A 84 9.31 2.50 8.61
N SER A 85 8.24 3.22 8.94
CA SER A 85 8.09 3.98 10.18
C SER A 85 6.89 3.48 10.95
N VAL A 86 6.99 3.39 12.28
CA VAL A 86 5.85 3.04 13.13
C VAL A 86 4.88 4.21 13.19
N VAL A 87 3.65 3.99 12.73
CA VAL A 87 2.58 5.01 12.71
C VAL A 87 1.68 4.87 13.93
N ARG A 88 1.38 3.64 14.30
CA ARG A 88 0.47 3.34 15.41
C ARG A 88 0.80 1.98 16.02
N THR A 89 0.53 1.87 17.30
CA THR A 89 0.60 0.60 18.03
C THR A 89 -0.70 0.38 18.79
N ASP A 90 -1.18 -0.87 18.78
CA ASP A 90 -2.34 -1.29 19.54
C ASP A 90 -1.95 -2.56 20.32
N LYS A 91 -2.37 -2.65 21.58
CA LYS A 91 -2.28 -3.88 22.37
C LYS A 91 -3.67 -4.43 22.62
N VAL A 92 -3.91 -5.64 22.15
CA VAL A 92 -5.20 -6.33 22.29
C VAL A 92 -4.94 -7.67 22.95
N ALA A 93 -5.31 -7.79 24.22
CA ALA A 93 -4.96 -8.92 25.09
C ALA A 93 -3.43 -9.14 25.12
N ASP A 94 -2.97 -10.30 24.70
CA ASP A 94 -1.56 -10.71 24.58
C ASP A 94 -0.92 -10.35 23.24
N MET A 95 -1.69 -9.79 22.31
CA MET A 95 -1.21 -9.41 20.98
C MET A 95 -0.78 -7.95 20.93
N ILE A 96 0.37 -7.70 20.34
CA ILE A 96 0.89 -6.37 19.98
C ILE A 96 0.75 -6.23 18.46
N VAL A 97 0.07 -5.18 18.04
CA VAL A 97 -0.12 -4.82 16.64
C VAL A 97 0.66 -3.55 16.34
N LEU A 98 1.58 -3.63 15.39
CA LEU A 98 2.34 -2.49 14.90
C LEU A 98 1.81 -2.13 13.51
N GLN A 99 1.35 -0.91 13.35
CA GLN A 99 0.98 -0.34 12.05
C GLN A 99 2.14 0.51 11.54
N LEU A 100 2.59 0.19 10.35
CA LEU A 100 3.79 0.75 9.74
C LEU A 100 3.41 1.48 8.45
N SER A 101 4.01 2.64 8.21
CA SER A 101 4.06 3.25 6.89
C SER A 101 5.29 2.70 6.18
N VAL A 102 5.12 2.03 5.03
CA VAL A 102 6.25 1.48 4.28
C VAL A 102 7.03 2.57 3.57
N GLU A 103 8.34 2.43 3.58
CA GLU A 103 9.30 3.36 2.97
C GLU A 103 10.06 2.67 1.83
N ASP A 104 11.36 2.92 1.72
CA ASP A 104 12.23 2.39 0.69
C ASP A 104 12.54 0.90 0.89
N TYR A 105 12.95 0.23 -0.17
CA TYR A 105 13.49 -1.13 -0.10
C TYR A 105 14.87 -1.12 0.56
N ALA A 106 15.19 -2.19 1.26
CA ALA A 106 16.53 -2.39 1.78
C ALA A 106 17.53 -2.52 0.61
N ASN A 107 18.64 -1.78 0.67
CA ASN A 107 19.71 -1.95 -0.29
C ASN A 107 20.62 -3.11 0.19
N LEU A 108 20.79 -4.11 -0.67
CA LEU A 108 21.49 -5.34 -0.37
C LEU A 108 22.85 -5.46 -1.12
N GLU A 109 23.40 -4.34 -1.59
CA GLU A 109 24.66 -4.36 -2.36
C GLU A 109 25.79 -5.09 -1.65
N ASP A 110 25.87 -4.95 -0.32
CA ASP A 110 26.90 -5.59 0.51
C ASP A 110 26.53 -7.00 1.00
N LEU A 111 25.31 -7.49 0.69
CA LEU A 111 24.94 -8.84 1.09
C LEU A 111 25.45 -9.88 0.10
N PRO A 112 25.94 -11.03 0.62
CA PRO A 112 26.41 -12.11 -0.23
C PRO A 112 25.39 -12.54 -1.27
N LEU A 113 25.90 -13.02 -2.41
CA LEU A 113 25.08 -13.49 -3.53
C LEU A 113 24.80 -14.99 -3.47
N THR A 114 25.59 -15.73 -2.67
CA THR A 114 25.44 -17.18 -2.54
C THR A 114 24.63 -17.55 -1.31
N GLU A 115 23.87 -18.62 -1.39
CA GLU A 115 23.04 -19.12 -0.29
C GLU A 115 23.90 -19.50 0.94
N GLN A 116 25.06 -20.09 0.70
CA GLN A 116 25.98 -20.52 1.77
C GLN A 116 26.57 -19.33 2.55
N GLU A 117 26.95 -18.27 1.86
CA GLU A 117 27.46 -17.05 2.49
C GLU A 117 26.36 -16.29 3.22
N LEU A 118 25.14 -16.25 2.66
CA LEU A 118 23.97 -15.68 3.32
C LEU A 118 23.65 -16.41 4.64
N ALA A 119 23.70 -17.74 4.63
CA ALA A 119 23.49 -18.56 5.82
C ALA A 119 24.55 -18.31 6.90
N ALA A 120 25.84 -18.26 6.53
CA ALA A 120 26.94 -17.98 7.47
C ALA A 120 26.79 -16.56 8.08
N SER A 121 26.47 -15.58 7.27
CA SER A 121 26.21 -14.20 7.71
C SER A 121 24.99 -14.13 8.63
N GLY A 122 23.90 -14.83 8.27
CA GLY A 122 22.67 -14.91 9.05
C GLY A 122 22.90 -15.49 10.43
N LYS A 123 23.67 -16.58 10.55
CA LYS A 123 24.03 -17.19 11.84
C LYS A 123 24.79 -16.22 12.74
N ALA A 124 25.87 -15.66 12.24
CA ALA A 124 26.69 -14.71 13.01
C ALA A 124 25.85 -13.49 13.49
N TRP A 125 24.92 -13.07 12.69
CA TRP A 125 24.03 -11.96 13.02
C TRP A 125 22.99 -12.34 14.08
N LEU A 126 22.35 -13.51 13.98
CA LEU A 126 21.38 -14.01 14.97
C LEU A 126 22.04 -14.28 16.32
N ASP A 127 23.26 -14.79 16.35
CA ASP A 127 24.02 -14.99 17.60
C ASP A 127 24.25 -13.66 18.32
N LYS A 128 24.65 -12.61 17.60
CA LYS A 128 24.77 -11.24 18.13
C LYS A 128 23.44 -10.66 18.58
N LEU A 129 22.34 -10.97 17.85
CA LEU A 129 21.00 -10.54 18.25
C LEU A 129 20.59 -11.17 19.59
N ARG A 130 20.81 -12.47 19.75
CA ARG A 130 20.55 -13.19 21.00
C ARG A 130 21.38 -12.61 22.15
N GLU A 131 22.69 -12.41 21.93
CA GLU A 131 23.58 -11.80 22.91
C GLU A 131 23.07 -10.44 23.43
N ARG A 132 22.68 -9.55 22.53
CA ARG A 132 22.15 -8.22 22.87
C ARG A 132 20.81 -8.25 23.62
N ASN A 133 20.08 -9.35 23.54
CA ASN A 133 18.79 -9.56 24.15
C ASN A 133 18.82 -10.62 25.28
N GLY A 134 19.96 -10.74 26.00
CA GLY A 134 20.09 -11.60 27.17
C GLY A 134 20.04 -13.10 26.85
N GLY A 135 20.52 -13.49 25.68
CA GLY A 135 20.57 -14.89 25.24
C GLY A 135 19.26 -15.37 24.59
N ARG A 136 18.24 -14.52 24.52
CA ARG A 136 16.93 -14.88 23.93
C ARG A 136 16.78 -14.34 22.53
N TYR A 137 16.07 -15.11 21.70
CA TYR A 137 15.60 -14.66 20.40
C TYR A 137 14.21 -14.00 20.52
N TYR A 138 14.11 -12.78 20.03
CA TYR A 138 12.84 -12.07 19.86
C TYR A 138 12.72 -11.61 18.41
N PRO A 139 11.61 -11.89 17.72
CA PRO A 139 11.39 -11.42 16.36
C PRO A 139 11.08 -9.91 16.28
N ALA A 140 10.78 -9.23 17.38
CA ALA A 140 10.56 -7.79 17.42
C ALA A 140 11.40 -7.15 18.53
N VAL A 141 12.36 -6.28 18.13
CA VAL A 141 13.40 -5.75 19.04
C VAL A 141 13.77 -4.30 18.72
N THR A 142 14.37 -3.61 19.72
CA THR A 142 15.09 -2.33 19.54
C THR A 142 16.59 -2.50 19.56
N LYS A 143 17.12 -3.57 20.18
CA LYS A 143 18.54 -3.86 20.26
C LYS A 143 18.92 -4.93 19.25
N PHE A 144 19.50 -4.53 18.14
CA PHE A 144 19.95 -5.45 17.08
C PHE A 144 21.30 -5.02 16.50
N PRO A 145 22.07 -5.96 15.91
CA PRO A 145 23.28 -5.63 15.19
C PRO A 145 23.00 -4.79 13.95
N ASP A 146 24.02 -4.09 13.46
CA ASP A 146 23.93 -3.36 12.22
C ASP A 146 23.63 -4.31 11.05
N LEU A 147 22.60 -3.97 10.26
CA LEU A 147 22.19 -4.71 9.07
C LEU A 147 22.82 -4.19 7.77
N ARG A 148 23.71 -3.19 7.88
CA ARG A 148 24.38 -2.55 6.73
C ARG A 148 23.41 -2.17 5.63
N ILE A 149 22.28 -1.56 6.01
CA ILE A 149 21.28 -1.09 5.07
C ILE A 149 21.69 0.29 4.59
N HIS A 150 22.00 0.41 3.30
CA HIS A 150 22.33 1.68 2.67
C HIS A 150 21.10 2.39 2.17
N GLU A 151 21.12 3.73 2.20
CA GLU A 151 20.10 4.57 1.60
C GLU A 151 20.45 4.89 0.14
N GLY A 152 19.44 5.19 -0.66
CA GLY A 152 19.64 5.54 -2.06
C GLY A 152 19.66 4.35 -3.01
N GLY A 153 19.84 4.61 -4.29
CA GLY A 153 19.77 3.62 -5.36
C GLY A 153 18.39 3.47 -5.99
N ASP A 154 18.33 2.69 -7.07
CA ASP A 154 17.11 2.44 -7.83
C ASP A 154 16.21 1.43 -7.11
N ASP A 155 14.97 1.81 -6.85
CA ASP A 155 13.99 0.95 -6.17
C ASP A 155 13.66 -0.32 -6.94
N ASP A 156 13.72 -0.31 -8.26
CA ASP A 156 13.49 -1.49 -9.10
C ASP A 156 14.61 -2.50 -8.92
N ALA A 157 15.86 -2.03 -8.94
CA ALA A 157 17.02 -2.85 -8.74
C ALA A 157 17.07 -3.47 -7.33
N LYS A 158 16.77 -2.67 -6.30
CA LYS A 158 16.71 -3.14 -4.89
C LYS A 158 15.63 -4.21 -4.72
N TRP A 159 14.41 -3.91 -5.16
CA TRP A 159 13.29 -4.84 -5.08
C TRP A 159 13.60 -6.16 -5.78
N LEU A 160 14.12 -6.10 -7.01
CA LEU A 160 14.49 -7.29 -7.76
C LEU A 160 15.62 -8.07 -7.09
N GLY A 161 16.60 -7.37 -6.50
CA GLY A 161 17.67 -7.96 -5.71
C GLY A 161 17.16 -8.73 -4.50
N ILE A 162 16.17 -8.18 -3.78
CA ILE A 162 15.50 -8.84 -2.64
C ILE A 162 14.71 -10.06 -3.13
N ALA A 163 13.88 -9.89 -4.16
CA ALA A 163 13.04 -10.97 -4.71
C ALA A 163 13.89 -12.16 -5.19
N ARG A 164 15.01 -11.89 -5.85
CA ARG A 164 15.97 -12.93 -6.28
C ARG A 164 16.56 -13.70 -5.09
N ARG A 165 16.96 -12.99 -4.01
CA ARG A 165 17.53 -13.65 -2.83
C ARG A 165 16.46 -14.45 -2.07
N LEU A 166 15.28 -13.89 -1.87
CA LEU A 166 14.17 -14.64 -1.24
C LEU A 166 13.85 -15.92 -2.02
N SER A 167 13.88 -15.85 -3.35
CA SER A 167 13.60 -17.02 -4.20
C SER A 167 14.67 -18.13 -4.13
N MET A 168 15.80 -17.90 -3.45
CA MET A 168 16.78 -18.96 -3.16
C MET A 168 16.29 -19.89 -2.06
N HIS A 169 15.51 -19.37 -1.10
CA HIS A 169 14.96 -20.16 -0.01
C HIS A 169 13.73 -20.95 -0.45
N ASP A 170 13.60 -22.20 -0.03
CA ASP A 170 12.51 -23.11 -0.43
C ASP A 170 11.11 -22.55 -0.16
N THR A 171 10.93 -21.78 0.90
CA THR A 171 9.67 -21.11 1.21
C THR A 171 9.14 -20.27 0.04
N PHE A 172 10.03 -19.64 -0.73
CA PHE A 172 9.68 -18.74 -1.84
C PHE A 172 10.09 -19.26 -3.22
N ALA A 173 10.70 -20.43 -3.31
CA ALA A 173 11.26 -20.96 -4.55
C ALA A 173 10.26 -21.06 -5.72
N HIS A 174 8.96 -21.24 -5.39
CA HIS A 174 7.86 -21.33 -6.34
C HIS A 174 6.92 -20.12 -6.33
N SER A 175 7.29 -19.06 -5.59
CA SER A 175 6.44 -17.89 -5.45
C SER A 175 6.67 -16.90 -6.59
N TYR A 176 5.61 -16.15 -6.89
CA TYR A 176 5.68 -14.95 -7.68
C TYR A 176 5.73 -13.74 -6.76
N PHE A 177 6.67 -12.87 -7.02
CA PHE A 177 6.83 -11.61 -6.31
C PHE A 177 6.14 -10.53 -7.13
N MET A 178 5.48 -9.60 -6.46
CA MET A 178 4.79 -8.47 -7.05
C MET A 178 5.29 -7.20 -6.37
N ARG A 179 5.37 -6.11 -7.11
CA ARG A 179 5.59 -4.77 -6.60
C ARG A 179 4.60 -3.81 -7.23
N VAL A 180 3.86 -3.11 -6.42
CA VAL A 180 3.11 -1.94 -6.84
C VAL A 180 4.05 -0.74 -6.78
N SER A 181 4.38 -0.17 -7.93
CA SER A 181 5.17 1.05 -8.02
C SER A 181 4.38 2.26 -7.51
N GLN A 182 5.02 3.42 -7.41
CA GLN A 182 4.33 4.65 -7.02
C GLN A 182 3.11 4.87 -7.94
N PRO A 183 1.88 4.99 -7.39
CA PRO A 183 0.71 5.29 -8.19
C PRO A 183 0.85 6.64 -8.90
N LEU A 184 0.30 6.74 -10.10
CA LEU A 184 0.41 7.94 -10.93
C LEU A 184 -0.98 8.47 -11.25
N LEU A 185 -1.13 9.78 -11.33
CA LEU A 185 -2.28 10.39 -11.98
C LEU A 185 -2.27 10.07 -13.49
N GLY A 186 -3.42 10.17 -14.16
CA GLY A 186 -3.52 9.95 -15.60
C GLY A 186 -2.56 10.81 -16.45
N ASN A 187 -2.11 11.95 -15.94
CA ASN A 187 -1.10 12.81 -16.56
C ASN A 187 0.35 12.45 -16.20
N GLY A 188 0.58 11.36 -15.49
CA GLY A 188 1.91 10.88 -15.11
C GLY A 188 2.49 11.45 -13.81
N ALA A 189 1.80 12.37 -13.13
CA ALA A 189 2.28 12.90 -11.87
C ALA A 189 2.17 11.82 -10.76
N ALA A 190 3.21 11.69 -9.94
CA ALA A 190 3.21 10.77 -8.80
C ALA A 190 2.13 11.14 -7.78
N MET A 191 1.55 10.13 -7.15
CA MET A 191 0.54 10.27 -6.10
C MET A 191 1.11 9.75 -4.80
N ASP A 192 0.90 10.51 -3.72
CA ASP A 192 1.31 10.12 -2.38
C ASP A 192 0.13 9.59 -1.57
N PHE A 193 0.44 8.75 -0.60
CA PHE A 193 -0.49 8.32 0.42
C PHE A 193 -0.58 9.39 1.52
N ASP A 194 -1.77 9.56 2.08
CA ASP A 194 -1.96 10.44 3.24
C ASP A 194 -1.46 9.77 4.54
N ASP A 195 -1.48 10.54 5.65
CA ASP A 195 -1.03 10.06 6.97
C ASP A 195 -1.82 8.84 7.49
N GLN A 196 -2.97 8.53 6.87
CA GLN A 196 -3.76 7.34 7.16
C GLN A 196 -3.50 6.21 6.14
N GLY A 197 -2.48 6.36 5.31
CA GLY A 197 -2.12 5.39 4.28
C GLY A 197 -3.19 5.20 3.19
N ARG A 198 -3.96 6.25 2.90
CA ARG A 198 -4.99 6.23 1.86
C ARG A 198 -4.50 6.96 0.62
N LEU A 199 -4.72 6.35 -0.53
CA LEU A 199 -4.48 7.00 -1.81
C LEU A 199 -5.66 7.93 -2.15
N ALA A 200 -5.41 9.22 -2.35
CA ALA A 200 -6.46 10.18 -2.64
C ALA A 200 -6.63 10.38 -4.15
N ILE A 201 -7.77 10.00 -4.70
CA ILE A 201 -8.11 10.16 -6.12
C ILE A 201 -9.30 11.12 -6.23
N SER A 202 -9.22 12.12 -7.13
CA SER A 202 -10.37 12.98 -7.42
C SER A 202 -11.36 12.24 -8.32
N ASP A 203 -12.68 12.46 -8.14
CA ASP A 203 -13.79 11.89 -8.92
C ASP A 203 -13.74 12.19 -10.44
N ARG A 204 -12.72 12.88 -10.92
CA ARG A 204 -12.53 13.26 -12.33
C ARG A 204 -11.17 12.91 -12.90
N ARG A 205 -10.34 12.28 -12.13
CA ARG A 205 -8.97 11.95 -12.55
C ARG A 205 -8.75 10.46 -12.42
N SER A 206 -8.43 9.83 -13.52
CA SER A 206 -7.95 8.46 -13.50
C SER A 206 -6.59 8.40 -12.80
N ALA A 207 -6.32 7.27 -12.19
CA ALA A 207 -5.01 6.93 -11.65
C ALA A 207 -4.48 5.67 -12.34
N ARG A 208 -3.17 5.56 -12.43
CA ARG A 208 -2.48 4.39 -12.97
C ARG A 208 -1.73 3.69 -11.85
N LEU A 209 -1.83 2.39 -11.81
CA LEU A 209 -1.09 1.52 -10.91
C LEU A 209 -0.12 0.67 -11.71
N PRO A 210 1.13 1.08 -11.84
CA PRO A 210 2.16 0.24 -12.44
C PRO A 210 2.51 -0.90 -11.48
N VAL A 211 2.47 -2.13 -11.96
CA VAL A 211 2.78 -3.34 -11.20
C VAL A 211 3.87 -4.11 -11.93
N VAL A 212 4.93 -4.42 -11.23
CA VAL A 212 6.03 -5.26 -11.71
C VAL A 212 5.94 -6.60 -11.00
N PHE A 213 6.24 -7.68 -11.69
CA PHE A 213 6.30 -9.01 -11.09
C PHE A 213 7.55 -9.78 -11.52
N TYR A 214 7.94 -10.73 -10.68
CA TYR A 214 9.10 -11.60 -10.89
C TYR A 214 8.87 -12.98 -10.31
N SER A 215 9.36 -14.03 -11.01
CA SER A 215 9.49 -15.38 -10.48
C SER A 215 10.79 -16.03 -10.94
N LYS A 216 11.46 -16.73 -10.06
CA LYS A 216 12.66 -17.51 -10.41
C LYS A 216 12.31 -18.73 -11.29
N ARG A 217 11.18 -19.36 -11.00
CA ARG A 217 10.69 -20.57 -11.68
C ARG A 217 9.38 -20.28 -12.37
N TYR A 218 9.47 -19.77 -13.57
CA TYR A 218 8.33 -19.66 -14.47
C TYR A 218 8.06 -21.04 -15.09
N SER A 219 6.80 -21.45 -15.12
CA SER A 219 6.32 -22.64 -15.84
C SER A 219 5.05 -22.28 -16.58
N ASP A 220 5.00 -22.59 -17.86
CA ASP A 220 3.81 -22.41 -18.70
C ASP A 220 2.67 -23.35 -18.30
N ASP A 221 2.99 -24.47 -17.60
CA ASP A 221 2.00 -25.49 -17.20
C ASP A 221 1.05 -25.01 -16.09
N VAL A 222 1.39 -23.95 -15.39
CA VAL A 222 0.59 -23.44 -14.27
C VAL A 222 0.22 -21.99 -14.56
N PRO A 223 -0.99 -21.74 -15.07
CA PRO A 223 -1.43 -20.38 -15.35
C PRO A 223 -1.41 -19.54 -14.07
N ARG A 224 -0.88 -18.34 -14.18
CA ARG A 224 -0.84 -17.35 -13.10
C ARG A 224 -1.52 -16.09 -13.57
N THR A 225 -2.37 -15.58 -12.74
CA THR A 225 -3.11 -14.35 -13.04
C THR A 225 -2.79 -13.28 -12.02
N LEU A 226 -2.47 -12.10 -12.50
CA LEU A 226 -2.41 -10.88 -11.72
C LEU A 226 -3.75 -10.16 -11.88
N SER A 227 -4.50 -9.99 -10.78
CA SER A 227 -5.79 -9.32 -10.80
C SER A 227 -5.79 -8.07 -9.95
N CYS A 228 -6.54 -7.06 -10.40
CA CYS A 228 -6.81 -5.83 -9.69
C CYS A 228 -8.32 -5.74 -9.41
N VAL A 229 -8.70 -5.77 -8.14
CA VAL A 229 -10.10 -5.79 -7.71
C VAL A 229 -10.40 -4.52 -6.91
N THR A 230 -11.53 -3.88 -7.25
CA THR A 230 -12.11 -2.74 -6.53
C THR A 230 -13.55 -3.07 -6.12
N ASP A 231 -14.22 -2.17 -5.40
CA ASP A 231 -15.65 -2.37 -5.05
C ASP A 231 -16.60 -2.17 -6.23
N GLY A 232 -16.11 -1.64 -7.37
CA GLY A 232 -16.88 -1.37 -8.56
C GLY A 232 -17.92 -0.23 -8.44
N THR A 233 -18.24 0.20 -7.22
CA THR A 233 -19.26 1.25 -6.95
C THR A 233 -18.66 2.64 -7.01
N PHE A 234 -17.52 2.83 -6.35
CA PHE A 234 -16.85 4.14 -6.23
C PHE A 234 -15.61 4.26 -7.11
N LEU A 235 -15.04 3.11 -7.44
CA LEU A 235 -13.81 3.01 -8.21
C LEU A 235 -13.91 1.78 -9.11
N ARG A 236 -13.59 1.93 -10.40
CA ARG A 236 -13.55 0.84 -11.36
C ARG A 236 -12.16 0.66 -11.93
N VAL A 237 -11.82 -0.55 -12.31
CA VAL A 237 -10.69 -0.82 -13.17
C VAL A 237 -11.18 -0.64 -14.61
N SER A 238 -10.59 0.29 -15.35
CA SER A 238 -11.00 0.61 -16.74
C SER A 238 -10.14 -0.08 -17.80
N SER A 239 -9.03 -0.71 -17.38
CA SER A 239 -8.28 -1.69 -18.15
C SER A 239 -8.83 -3.09 -17.88
N ASP A 240 -8.24 -4.11 -18.49
CA ASP A 240 -8.48 -5.49 -18.06
C ASP A 240 -8.16 -5.60 -16.57
N ASP A 241 -9.08 -6.15 -15.80
CA ASP A 241 -8.95 -6.33 -14.35
C ASP A 241 -8.09 -7.55 -13.97
N ALA A 242 -7.72 -8.35 -14.97
CA ALA A 242 -6.87 -9.51 -14.85
C ALA A 242 -5.86 -9.57 -16.00
N TYR A 243 -4.65 -9.97 -15.69
CA TYR A 243 -3.54 -10.14 -16.61
C TYR A 243 -2.91 -11.51 -16.44
N ASP A 244 -2.85 -12.28 -17.51
CA ASP A 244 -2.19 -13.58 -17.50
C ASP A 244 -0.68 -13.43 -17.58
N VAL A 245 -0.01 -13.94 -16.57
CA VAL A 245 1.45 -13.84 -16.43
C VAL A 245 2.10 -14.85 -17.37
N ALA A 246 2.71 -14.33 -18.43
CA ALA A 246 3.34 -15.13 -19.50
C ALA A 246 4.88 -15.09 -19.48
N SER A 247 5.50 -14.54 -18.42
CA SER A 247 6.95 -14.39 -18.36
C SER A 247 7.48 -14.43 -16.91
N ARG A 248 8.82 -14.57 -16.78
CA ARG A 248 9.49 -14.53 -15.48
C ARG A 248 9.53 -13.14 -14.86
N TYR A 249 9.56 -12.12 -15.67
CA TYR A 249 9.64 -10.72 -15.27
C TYR A 249 8.91 -9.89 -16.32
N ASP A 250 7.95 -9.10 -15.85
CA ASP A 250 7.17 -8.20 -16.69
C ASP A 250 6.53 -7.09 -15.85
N SER A 251 5.89 -6.17 -16.51
CA SER A 251 5.14 -5.09 -15.88
C SER A 251 3.80 -4.89 -16.55
N VAL A 252 2.79 -4.58 -15.79
CA VAL A 252 1.45 -4.24 -16.25
C VAL A 252 0.97 -2.97 -15.56
N GLU A 253 0.07 -2.26 -16.21
CA GLU A 253 -0.49 -1.02 -15.70
C GLU A 253 -2.01 -1.14 -15.58
N PHE A 254 -2.55 -1.05 -14.37
CA PHE A 254 -3.99 -0.99 -14.14
C PHE A 254 -4.46 0.46 -14.09
N TRP A 255 -5.53 0.75 -14.81
CA TRP A 255 -6.15 2.05 -14.82
C TRP A 255 -7.35 2.07 -13.87
N LEU A 256 -7.28 2.94 -12.88
CA LEU A 256 -8.34 3.17 -11.92
C LEU A 256 -9.15 4.40 -12.33
N GLN A 257 -10.43 4.21 -12.51
CA GLN A 257 -11.36 5.27 -12.86
C GLN A 257 -12.38 5.47 -11.73
N PRO A 258 -12.34 6.60 -11.04
CA PRO A 258 -13.32 6.91 -10.02
C PRO A 258 -14.67 7.27 -10.67
N GLU A 259 -15.74 6.83 -10.02
CA GLU A 259 -17.09 7.26 -10.37
C GLU A 259 -17.34 8.70 -9.91
N THR A 260 -18.30 9.35 -10.57
CA THR A 260 -18.68 10.71 -10.19
C THR A 260 -19.46 10.71 -8.88
N MET A 261 -18.95 11.40 -7.86
CA MET A 261 -19.46 11.31 -6.50
C MET A 261 -20.16 12.57 -6.02
N SER A 262 -21.16 12.38 -5.16
CA SER A 262 -21.81 13.48 -4.42
C SER A 262 -21.14 13.77 -3.08
N PHE A 263 -20.31 12.85 -2.56
CA PHE A 263 -19.60 12.91 -1.29
C PHE A 263 -18.24 12.22 -1.45
N ASP A 264 -17.35 12.40 -0.49
CA ASP A 264 -16.10 11.65 -0.43
C ASP A 264 -16.40 10.20 -0.03
N ALA A 265 -15.85 9.23 -0.77
CA ALA A 265 -16.07 7.81 -0.51
C ALA A 265 -14.74 7.10 -0.22
N LEU A 266 -14.78 6.19 0.72
CA LEU A 266 -13.66 5.31 1.04
C LEU A 266 -13.90 3.94 0.40
N THR A 267 -12.95 3.49 -0.38
CA THR A 267 -12.94 2.18 -1.02
C THR A 267 -11.58 1.50 -0.85
N ARG A 268 -11.37 0.39 -1.49
CA ARG A 268 -10.15 -0.40 -1.42
C ARG A 268 -9.75 -0.90 -2.81
N VAL A 269 -8.47 -0.86 -3.09
CA VAL A 269 -7.84 -1.60 -4.20
C VAL A 269 -7.16 -2.83 -3.63
N THR A 270 -7.37 -3.97 -4.26
CA THR A 270 -6.73 -5.24 -3.93
C THR A 270 -6.10 -5.81 -5.17
N LEU A 271 -4.81 -6.07 -5.11
CA LEU A 271 -4.02 -6.74 -6.14
C LEU A 271 -3.67 -8.15 -5.65
N ARG A 272 -3.83 -9.14 -6.50
CA ARG A 272 -3.51 -10.55 -6.19
C ARG A 272 -2.73 -11.14 -7.35
N LEU A 273 -1.64 -11.80 -7.01
CA LEU A 273 -0.83 -12.55 -7.95
C LEU A 273 -0.75 -14.02 -7.47
N GLY A 274 -1.35 -14.91 -8.24
CA GLY A 274 -1.41 -16.33 -7.87
C GLY A 274 -2.07 -17.16 -8.94
N GLY A 275 -1.99 -18.48 -8.81
CA GLY A 275 -2.74 -19.40 -9.65
C GLY A 275 -4.23 -19.45 -9.29
N PRO A 276 -5.06 -20.12 -10.10
CA PRO A 276 -6.46 -20.35 -9.80
C PRO A 276 -6.60 -20.92 -8.39
N GLN A 277 -7.59 -20.39 -7.65
CA GLN A 277 -8.02 -21.00 -6.39
C GLN A 277 -8.77 -22.30 -6.75
N ASP A 278 -8.04 -23.32 -7.09
CA ASP A 278 -8.64 -24.63 -7.17
C ASP A 278 -8.98 -25.06 -5.74
N GLY A 279 -10.26 -25.06 -5.43
CA GLY A 279 -10.83 -25.71 -4.25
C GLY A 279 -10.64 -27.23 -4.26
N GLY A 280 -9.72 -27.73 -5.07
CA GLY A 280 -9.28 -29.12 -5.09
C GLY A 280 -8.22 -29.33 -4.02
N ALA A 281 -8.55 -30.19 -3.05
CA ALA A 281 -7.65 -30.72 -2.03
C ALA A 281 -6.51 -31.59 -2.64
N GLY A 282 -5.85 -31.08 -3.68
CA GLY A 282 -4.65 -31.67 -4.26
C GLY A 282 -3.42 -31.13 -3.53
N ALA A 283 -2.77 -31.96 -2.76
CA ALA A 283 -1.50 -31.72 -2.07
C ALA A 283 -0.41 -31.29 -3.07
N GLY A 284 -0.33 -30.00 -3.43
CA GLY A 284 0.68 -29.61 -4.43
C GLY A 284 1.06 -28.15 -4.54
N SER A 285 0.22 -27.21 -4.26
CA SER A 285 0.64 -25.81 -4.45
C SER A 285 1.48 -25.30 -3.28
N ARG A 286 2.80 -25.52 -3.35
CA ARG A 286 3.79 -24.90 -2.43
C ARG A 286 3.93 -23.40 -2.64
N ALA A 287 3.41 -22.86 -3.74
CA ALA A 287 3.50 -21.43 -4.05
C ALA A 287 2.65 -20.59 -3.09
N LEU A 288 3.25 -19.55 -2.55
CA LEU A 288 2.55 -18.54 -1.77
C LEU A 288 1.80 -17.59 -2.70
N THR A 289 0.63 -17.14 -2.27
CA THR A 289 -0.10 -16.08 -2.97
C THR A 289 0.43 -14.71 -2.53
N THR A 290 0.83 -13.89 -3.49
CA THR A 290 1.22 -12.52 -3.23
C THR A 290 -0.02 -11.63 -3.36
N HIS A 291 -0.27 -10.83 -2.34
CA HIS A 291 -1.35 -9.86 -2.38
C HIS A 291 -0.92 -8.52 -1.78
N ALA A 292 -1.46 -7.45 -2.32
CA ALA A 292 -1.33 -6.11 -1.78
C ALA A 292 -2.71 -5.46 -1.76
N TRP A 293 -3.02 -4.72 -0.71
CA TRP A 293 -4.22 -3.93 -0.67
C TRP A 293 -3.95 -2.61 0.06
N PHE A 294 -4.62 -1.57 -0.37
CA PHE A 294 -4.56 -0.27 0.29
C PHE A 294 -5.89 0.47 0.13
N PRO A 295 -6.25 1.31 1.11
CA PRO A 295 -7.47 2.11 1.02
C PRO A 295 -7.28 3.25 0.04
N VAL A 296 -8.37 3.57 -0.66
CA VAL A 296 -8.46 4.69 -1.61
C VAL A 296 -9.60 5.59 -1.17
N ILE A 297 -9.34 6.87 -1.05
CA ILE A 297 -10.38 7.88 -0.87
C ILE A 297 -10.67 8.57 -2.19
N VAL A 298 -11.88 8.39 -2.71
CA VAL A 298 -12.37 9.12 -3.87
C VAL A 298 -12.91 10.45 -3.37
N ARG A 299 -12.19 11.53 -3.66
CA ARG A 299 -12.56 12.88 -3.23
C ARG A 299 -13.41 13.57 -4.26
N ARG A 300 -14.49 14.13 -3.81
CA ARG A 300 -15.33 15.01 -4.63
C ARG A 300 -14.56 16.24 -5.10
N SER A 301 -14.75 16.63 -6.35
CA SER A 301 -14.16 17.87 -6.90
C SER A 301 -14.76 19.11 -6.24
N ARG A 302 -13.93 19.85 -5.49
CA ARG A 302 -14.34 21.11 -4.82
C ARG A 302 -14.87 22.15 -5.80
N ARG A 303 -14.36 22.18 -7.05
CA ARG A 303 -14.85 23.12 -8.08
C ARG A 303 -16.33 22.92 -8.40
N ARG A 304 -16.81 21.67 -8.46
CA ARG A 304 -18.24 21.40 -8.66
C ARG A 304 -19.09 21.92 -7.51
N LEU A 305 -18.63 21.75 -6.28
CA LEU A 305 -19.37 22.24 -5.12
C LEU A 305 -19.48 23.76 -5.17
N SER A 306 -18.37 24.45 -5.44
CA SER A 306 -18.35 25.91 -5.56
C SER A 306 -19.29 26.42 -6.67
N PHE A 307 -19.25 25.79 -7.86
CA PHE A 307 -20.14 26.15 -8.96
C PHE A 307 -21.62 25.86 -8.65
N ARG A 308 -21.92 24.76 -7.96
CA ARG A 308 -23.28 24.46 -7.53
C ARG A 308 -23.80 25.45 -6.51
N VAL A 309 -23.01 25.71 -5.47
CA VAL A 309 -23.38 26.65 -4.41
C VAL A 309 -23.51 28.05 -4.99
N ALA A 310 -22.53 28.52 -5.77
CA ALA A 310 -22.58 29.82 -6.41
C ALA A 310 -23.76 29.95 -7.40
N GLY A 311 -23.96 28.92 -8.24
CA GLY A 311 -25.08 28.90 -9.19
C GLY A 311 -26.46 28.85 -8.52
N SER A 312 -26.60 28.10 -7.42
CA SER A 312 -27.82 28.04 -6.64
C SER A 312 -28.10 29.35 -5.90
N ILE A 313 -27.09 29.98 -5.30
CA ILE A 313 -27.21 31.28 -4.62
C ILE A 313 -27.54 32.38 -5.64
N ALA A 314 -26.80 32.44 -6.74
CA ALA A 314 -27.07 33.41 -7.81
C ALA A 314 -28.45 33.22 -8.42
N GLY A 315 -28.86 31.98 -8.66
CA GLY A 315 -30.17 31.66 -9.15
C GLY A 315 -31.29 32.05 -8.18
N ALA A 316 -31.14 31.73 -6.89
CA ALA A 316 -32.10 32.11 -5.87
C ALA A 316 -32.19 33.65 -5.72
N PHE A 317 -31.07 34.36 -5.79
CA PHE A 317 -31.03 35.81 -5.77
C PHE A 317 -31.79 36.42 -6.98
N LEU A 318 -31.54 35.89 -8.19
CA LEU A 318 -32.19 36.34 -9.40
C LEU A 318 -33.70 36.06 -9.41
N VAL A 319 -34.15 34.94 -8.81
CA VAL A 319 -35.58 34.65 -8.63
C VAL A 319 -36.24 35.61 -7.63
N ALA A 320 -35.52 36.02 -6.58
CA ALA A 320 -36.01 36.96 -5.58
C ALA A 320 -35.95 38.44 -6.04
N LEU A 321 -35.15 38.75 -7.05
CA LEU A 321 -34.91 40.12 -7.54
C LEU A 321 -36.21 40.85 -7.95
N PRO A 322 -37.20 40.24 -8.63
CA PRO A 322 -38.47 40.88 -8.94
C PRO A 322 -39.25 41.39 -7.71
N ALA A 323 -39.16 40.69 -6.59
CA ALA A 323 -39.80 41.10 -5.35
C ALA A 323 -39.06 42.30 -4.69
N ILE A 324 -37.75 42.41 -4.87
CA ILE A 324 -36.93 43.48 -4.34
C ILE A 324 -37.07 44.78 -5.16
N LEU A 325 -37.18 44.67 -6.47
CA LEU A 325 -37.23 45.81 -7.40
C LEU A 325 -38.54 46.63 -7.34
N GLY A 326 -39.53 46.17 -6.59
CA GLY A 326 -40.81 46.88 -6.42
C GLY A 326 -41.68 46.91 -7.67
N GLN A 327 -42.88 47.52 -7.53
CA GLN A 327 -43.87 47.50 -8.60
C GLN A 327 -43.55 48.43 -9.80
N ASP A 328 -42.62 49.37 -9.61
CA ASP A 328 -42.24 50.37 -10.61
C ASP A 328 -41.31 49.85 -11.71
N SER A 329 -40.77 48.62 -11.55
CA SER A 329 -39.90 48.03 -12.58
C SER A 329 -40.72 47.38 -13.71
N PRO A 330 -40.29 47.54 -14.99
CA PRO A 330 -41.06 47.02 -16.14
C PRO A 330 -41.23 45.51 -16.09
N LEU A 331 -42.41 45.02 -16.44
CA LEU A 331 -42.79 43.61 -16.34
C LEU A 331 -41.81 42.65 -17.05
N TRP A 332 -41.27 43.08 -18.19
CA TRP A 332 -40.30 42.28 -18.95
C TRP A 332 -39.01 42.06 -18.19
N ALA A 333 -38.52 43.04 -17.41
CA ALA A 333 -37.30 42.93 -16.61
C ALA A 333 -37.46 41.93 -15.45
N ARG A 334 -38.64 41.88 -14.82
CA ARG A 334 -39.00 40.93 -13.77
C ARG A 334 -39.07 39.51 -14.34
N MET A 335 -39.72 39.34 -15.49
CA MET A 335 -39.80 38.01 -16.13
C MET A 335 -38.42 37.54 -16.57
N LEU A 336 -37.57 38.38 -17.11
CA LEU A 336 -36.20 38.03 -17.52
C LEU A 336 -35.35 37.59 -16.31
N ALA A 337 -35.41 38.32 -15.20
CA ALA A 337 -34.69 37.96 -13.99
C ALA A 337 -35.15 36.63 -13.41
N ALA A 338 -36.47 36.38 -13.34
CA ALA A 338 -37.02 35.13 -12.87
C ALA A 338 -36.65 33.95 -13.76
N LEU A 339 -36.73 34.09 -15.08
CA LEU A 339 -36.34 33.06 -16.04
C LEU A 339 -34.88 32.75 -16.01
N THR A 340 -34.01 33.77 -15.91
CA THR A 340 -32.55 33.59 -15.82
C THR A 340 -32.19 32.90 -14.50
N GLY A 341 -32.84 33.28 -13.39
CA GLY A 341 -32.63 32.64 -12.10
C GLY A 341 -33.05 31.17 -12.11
N ALA A 342 -34.21 30.86 -12.66
CA ALA A 342 -34.69 29.49 -12.84
C ALA A 342 -33.74 28.67 -13.74
N ALA A 343 -33.25 29.25 -14.84
CA ALA A 343 -32.26 28.61 -15.71
C ALA A 343 -30.92 28.34 -15.00
N CYS A 344 -30.45 29.26 -14.16
CA CYS A 344 -29.24 29.04 -13.35
C CYS A 344 -29.40 27.87 -12.34
N ILE A 345 -30.56 27.80 -11.69
CA ILE A 345 -30.86 26.69 -10.75
C ILE A 345 -30.98 25.36 -11.54
N ALA A 346 -31.71 25.35 -12.65
CA ALA A 346 -31.84 24.17 -13.50
C ALA A 346 -30.48 23.72 -14.07
N TYR A 347 -29.63 24.65 -14.51
CA TYR A 347 -28.28 24.34 -14.98
C TYR A 347 -27.44 23.76 -13.86
N ALA A 348 -27.47 24.35 -12.67
CA ALA A 348 -26.74 23.84 -11.50
C ALA A 348 -27.19 22.42 -11.10
N THR A 349 -28.46 22.08 -11.29
CA THR A 349 -29.03 20.74 -11.04
C THR A 349 -28.72 19.75 -12.16
N VAL A 350 -28.85 20.16 -13.45
CA VAL A 350 -28.61 19.30 -14.63
C VAL A 350 -27.12 18.96 -14.79
N VAL A 351 -26.23 19.91 -14.59
CA VAL A 351 -24.76 19.64 -14.56
C VAL A 351 -24.43 18.63 -13.45
N SER A 352 -25.29 18.53 -12.45
CA SER A 352 -25.19 17.51 -11.40
C SER A 352 -25.67 16.13 -11.83
N ALA A 353 -26.67 16.06 -12.65
CA ALA A 353 -27.28 14.78 -13.06
C ALA A 353 -26.58 14.13 -14.27
N ARG A 354 -25.99 14.92 -15.17
CA ARG A 354 -25.21 14.42 -16.32
C ARG A 354 -23.83 13.87 -16.00
N GLY A 355 -23.40 13.93 -14.76
CA GLY A 355 -22.15 13.28 -14.30
C GLY A 355 -22.36 11.86 -13.77
N GLY A 356 -23.53 11.26 -13.94
CA GLY A 356 -23.88 9.92 -13.48
C GLY A 356 -24.22 8.94 -14.62
N LYS A 357 -23.65 9.15 -15.82
CA LYS A 357 -23.67 8.18 -16.93
C LYS A 357 -22.27 7.97 -17.45
#